data_cd69a3c7a6ee293c00446b8045b4e503
#
_entry.id   cd69a3c7a6ee293c00446b8045b4e503
#
_cell.length_a   1.000
_cell.length_b   1.000
_cell.length_c   1.000
_cell.angle_alpha   90.00
_cell.angle_beta   90.00
_cell.angle_gamma   90.00
#
_symmetry.space_group_name_H-M   'P 1'
#
loop_
_entity.id
_entity.type
_entity.pdbx_description
1 polymer ?
#
loop_
_entity_poly.entity_id
_entity_poly.type
_entity_poly.pdbx_seq_one_letter_code
_entity_poly.pdbx_strand_id
1 'polypeptide(L)'
;MARILYYVQRSPYARKVRIVLAEKQLPYEPKETDINNKPPEFLSLSPIGKVPVLVDENDLVFWDSTLIVEYLDETYPQPSFYPGSRIERLCCRQGEELADSLIDNVVGLWYETRKGNQTDFGTQAKYQSSINRLLGVFEQKLTNSAYLFNETMSAVDVAAISGLGYYSLRFGHNWQQEYPKLSQWFELLHQRKSIDSTMPKA
;
A
#
# COMPACT_ATOMS: atom_id res chain seq x y z
N MET A 1 14.27 19.68 10.48
CA MET A 1 12.90 19.71 11.10
C MET A 1 12.46 18.28 11.36
N ALA A 2 11.37 18.06 12.13
CA ALA A 2 10.83 16.71 12.28
C ALA A 2 10.20 16.27 10.95
N ARG A 3 10.31 14.97 10.63
CA ARG A 3 9.65 14.35 9.47
C ARG A 3 8.15 14.48 9.61
N ILE A 4 7.43 14.88 8.55
CA ILE A 4 5.97 15.04 8.54
C ILE A 4 5.39 14.15 7.44
N LEU A 5 4.36 13.36 7.78
CA LEU A 5 3.62 12.56 6.81
C LEU A 5 2.17 13.08 6.70
N TYR A 6 1.85 13.63 5.54
CA TYR A 6 0.46 13.95 5.17
C TYR A 6 -0.22 12.69 4.66
N TYR A 7 -1.33 12.31 5.28
CA TYR A 7 -1.98 11.03 5.02
C TYR A 7 -3.48 11.07 5.28
N VAL A 8 -4.17 10.03 4.90
CA VAL A 8 -5.55 9.71 5.32
C VAL A 8 -5.52 8.30 5.91
N GLN A 9 -6.14 8.12 7.07
CA GLN A 9 -6.10 6.86 7.81
C GLN A 9 -6.51 5.64 6.98
N ARG A 10 -7.53 5.80 6.13
CA ARG A 10 -8.02 4.73 5.25
C ARG A 10 -7.23 4.51 3.97
N SER A 11 -6.26 5.40 3.63
CA SER A 11 -5.54 5.32 2.36
C SER A 11 -4.59 4.12 2.31
N PRO A 12 -4.74 3.18 1.36
CA PRO A 12 -3.82 2.06 1.20
C PRO A 12 -2.43 2.53 0.76
N TYR A 13 -2.34 3.58 -0.05
CA TYR A 13 -1.08 4.18 -0.48
C TYR A 13 -0.31 4.80 0.70
N ALA A 14 -1.00 5.55 1.57
CA ALA A 14 -0.37 6.10 2.76
C ALA A 14 0.00 5.00 3.77
N ARG A 15 -0.73 3.88 3.79
CA ARG A 15 -0.40 2.72 4.63
C ARG A 15 0.95 2.12 4.26
N LYS A 16 1.29 2.00 2.97
CA LYS A 16 2.63 1.56 2.51
C LYS A 16 3.73 2.34 3.24
N VAL A 17 3.64 3.65 3.19
CA VAL A 17 4.65 4.54 3.81
C VAL A 17 4.66 4.40 5.34
N ARG A 18 3.50 4.34 5.98
CA ARG A 18 3.38 4.18 7.44
C ARG A 18 3.98 2.87 7.93
N ILE A 19 3.80 1.77 7.20
CA ILE A 19 4.43 0.47 7.50
C ILE A 19 5.95 0.59 7.43
N VAL A 20 6.48 1.14 6.34
CA VAL A 20 7.93 1.28 6.15
C VAL A 20 8.57 2.18 7.22
N LEU A 21 7.95 3.30 7.54
CA LEU A 21 8.40 4.18 8.63
C LEU A 21 8.43 3.44 9.97
N ALA A 22 7.41 2.64 10.26
CA ALA A 22 7.34 1.85 11.50
C ALA A 22 8.39 0.73 11.55
N GLU A 23 8.60 0.00 10.46
CA GLU A 23 9.61 -1.07 10.37
C GLU A 23 11.04 -0.52 10.50
N LYS A 24 11.29 0.65 9.92
CA LYS A 24 12.58 1.36 10.02
C LYS A 24 12.73 2.15 11.33
N GLN A 25 11.70 2.13 12.20
CA GLN A 25 11.67 2.87 13.47
C GLN A 25 11.91 4.38 13.28
N LEU A 26 11.46 4.93 12.18
CA LEU A 26 11.61 6.35 11.84
C LEU A 26 10.43 7.14 12.41
N PRO A 27 10.64 8.02 13.40
CA PRO A 27 9.58 8.84 13.94
C PRO A 27 9.13 9.88 12.92
N TYR A 28 7.84 10.21 12.95
CA TYR A 28 7.25 11.26 12.11
C TYR A 28 6.07 11.91 12.83
N GLU A 29 5.78 13.14 12.46
CA GLU A 29 4.55 13.84 12.82
C GLU A 29 3.44 13.46 11.85
N PRO A 30 2.36 12.79 12.30
CA PRO A 30 1.23 12.46 11.44
C PRO A 30 0.36 13.68 11.19
N LYS A 31 0.12 14.04 9.93
CA LYS A 31 -0.78 15.13 9.54
C LYS A 31 -1.93 14.60 8.70
N GLU A 32 -3.05 14.34 9.34
CA GLU A 32 -4.23 13.88 8.64
C GLU A 32 -4.79 14.98 7.74
N THR A 33 -5.08 14.63 6.49
CA THR A 33 -5.38 15.59 5.43
C THR A 33 -6.80 15.37 4.91
N ASP A 34 -7.60 16.44 4.84
CA ASP A 34 -8.87 16.38 4.13
C ASP A 34 -8.63 16.40 2.62
N ILE A 35 -8.75 15.22 2.00
CA ILE A 35 -8.59 15.07 0.54
C ILE A 35 -9.79 15.55 -0.27
N ASN A 36 -10.92 15.84 0.38
CA ASN A 36 -12.12 16.37 -0.28
C ASN A 36 -12.10 17.91 -0.33
N ASN A 37 -11.49 18.53 0.70
CA ASN A 37 -11.32 19.99 0.79
C ASN A 37 -9.84 20.28 1.03
N LYS A 38 -9.02 20.14 -0.02
CA LYS A 38 -7.57 20.23 0.04
C LYS A 38 -7.11 21.67 0.32
N PRO A 39 -6.43 21.93 1.43
CA PRO A 39 -5.95 23.25 1.73
C PRO A 39 -4.82 23.67 0.77
N PRO A 40 -4.66 24.98 0.46
CA PRO A 40 -3.63 25.46 -0.48
C PRO A 40 -2.20 25.06 -0.10
N GLU A 41 -1.88 25.02 1.19
CA GLU A 41 -0.58 24.58 1.68
C GLU A 41 -0.29 23.10 1.36
N PHE A 42 -1.32 22.24 1.39
CA PHE A 42 -1.16 20.85 0.97
C PHE A 42 -0.95 20.75 -0.55
N LEU A 43 -1.68 21.53 -1.34
CA LEU A 43 -1.53 21.53 -2.80
C LEU A 43 -0.15 22.05 -3.25
N SER A 44 0.47 22.95 -2.49
CA SER A 44 1.85 23.37 -2.76
C SER A 44 2.88 22.26 -2.55
N LEU A 45 2.61 21.32 -1.64
CA LEU A 45 3.46 20.15 -1.37
C LEU A 45 3.14 18.98 -2.32
N SER A 46 1.89 18.83 -2.72
CA SER A 46 1.40 17.75 -3.58
C SER A 46 0.76 18.32 -4.86
N PRO A 47 1.51 18.56 -5.91
CA PRO A 47 0.95 19.07 -7.18
C PRO A 47 -0.12 18.16 -7.79
N ILE A 48 -0.05 16.86 -7.50
CA ILE A 48 -1.07 15.87 -7.91
C ILE A 48 -2.29 15.82 -6.97
N GLY A 49 -2.25 16.54 -5.84
CA GLY A 49 -3.33 16.61 -4.86
C GLY A 49 -3.70 15.27 -4.21
N LYS A 50 -2.74 14.35 -4.06
CA LYS A 50 -2.93 13.03 -3.48
C LYS A 50 -2.07 12.83 -2.24
N VAL A 51 -2.50 11.93 -1.37
CA VAL A 51 -1.72 11.41 -0.25
C VAL A 51 -1.20 10.02 -0.58
N PRO A 52 -0.04 9.60 -0.03
CA PRO A 52 0.81 10.27 0.96
C PRO A 52 1.67 11.39 0.37
N VAL A 53 2.07 12.33 1.25
CA VAL A 53 3.20 13.26 1.02
C VAL A 53 4.11 13.19 2.23
N LEU A 54 5.39 12.96 2.01
CA LEU A 54 6.43 12.98 3.03
C LEU A 54 7.23 14.28 2.91
N VAL A 55 7.28 15.05 3.98
CA VAL A 55 8.28 16.11 4.16
C VAL A 55 9.32 15.54 5.10
N ASP A 56 10.53 15.30 4.57
CA ASP A 56 11.63 14.75 5.36
C ASP A 56 12.60 15.84 5.81
N GLU A 57 13.66 15.44 6.49
CA GLU A 57 14.69 16.35 6.97
C GLU A 57 15.22 17.23 5.81
N ASN A 58 15.60 18.46 6.13
CA ASN A 58 16.02 19.48 5.16
C ASN A 58 14.94 19.94 4.16
N ASP A 59 13.67 19.81 4.55
CA ASP A 59 12.51 20.25 3.75
C ASP A 59 12.38 19.53 2.39
N LEU A 60 12.95 18.33 2.27
CA LEU A 60 12.77 17.49 1.10
C LEU A 60 11.34 16.96 1.05
N VAL A 61 10.64 17.22 -0.05
CA VAL A 61 9.24 16.84 -0.23
C VAL A 61 9.14 15.72 -1.27
N PHE A 62 8.54 14.60 -0.87
CA PHE A 62 8.27 13.46 -1.74
C PHE A 62 6.77 13.16 -1.76
N TRP A 63 6.25 12.88 -2.93
CA TRP A 63 4.91 12.37 -3.17
C TRP A 63 4.97 11.20 -4.15
N ASP A 64 3.92 10.38 -4.17
CA ASP A 64 3.85 9.01 -4.65
C ASP A 64 4.41 8.00 -3.64
N SER A 65 3.58 7.00 -3.31
CA SER A 65 3.91 6.06 -2.23
C SER A 65 5.08 5.15 -2.54
N THR A 66 5.23 4.73 -3.80
CA THR A 66 6.34 3.87 -4.24
C THR A 66 7.65 4.64 -4.20
N LEU A 67 7.65 5.88 -4.70
CA LEU A 67 8.82 6.76 -4.64
C LEU A 67 9.23 7.05 -3.18
N ILE A 68 8.25 7.30 -2.29
CA ILE A 68 8.54 7.53 -0.87
C ILE A 68 9.14 6.28 -0.22
N VAL A 69 8.61 5.09 -0.49
CA VAL A 69 9.15 3.83 0.04
C VAL A 69 10.58 3.59 -0.48
N GLU A 70 10.84 3.82 -1.76
CA GLU A 70 12.18 3.70 -2.34
C GLU A 70 13.17 4.71 -1.73
N TYR A 71 12.75 5.98 -1.59
CA TYR A 71 13.56 7.02 -0.94
C TYR A 71 13.92 6.63 0.50
N LEU A 72 12.95 6.15 1.28
CA LEU A 72 13.17 5.70 2.65
C LEU A 72 14.11 4.49 2.72
N ASP A 73 14.04 3.60 1.74
CA ASP A 73 14.90 2.41 1.69
C ASP A 73 16.35 2.76 1.34
N GLU A 74 16.56 3.69 0.41
CA GLU A 74 17.88 4.15 0.02
C GLU A 74 18.55 5.02 1.09
N THR A 75 17.76 5.88 1.75
CA THR A 75 18.27 6.80 2.77
C THR A 75 18.53 6.09 4.11
N TYR A 76 17.68 5.13 4.45
CA TYR A 76 17.73 4.36 5.70
C TYR A 76 17.77 2.86 5.37
N PRO A 77 18.92 2.29 5.03
CA PRO A 77 19.00 0.97 4.38
C PRO A 77 18.61 -0.23 5.25
N GLN A 78 18.34 -0.06 6.54
CA GLN A 78 17.96 -1.15 7.43
C GLN A 78 16.62 -0.92 8.13
N PRO A 79 15.73 -1.93 8.12
CA PRO A 79 15.72 -3.11 7.26
C PRO A 79 15.49 -2.74 5.79
N SER A 80 16.07 -3.49 4.85
CA SER A 80 15.90 -3.24 3.42
C SER A 80 14.58 -3.84 2.90
N PHE A 81 13.88 -3.07 2.06
CA PHE A 81 12.65 -3.49 1.38
C PHE A 81 12.87 -3.82 -0.10
N TYR A 82 14.02 -3.44 -0.64
CA TYR A 82 14.43 -3.79 -2.00
C TYR A 82 15.77 -4.52 -1.99
N PRO A 83 15.97 -5.53 -2.87
CA PRO A 83 17.25 -6.21 -3.00
C PRO A 83 18.38 -5.27 -3.44
N GLY A 84 19.62 -5.59 -3.05
CA GLY A 84 20.81 -4.86 -3.47
C GLY A 84 21.21 -5.12 -4.92
N SER A 85 20.92 -6.30 -5.45
CA SER A 85 21.18 -6.65 -6.85
C SER A 85 20.25 -5.86 -7.79
N ARG A 86 20.83 -5.27 -8.84
CA ARG A 86 20.07 -4.46 -9.82
C ARG A 86 18.91 -5.22 -10.46
N ILE A 87 19.12 -6.46 -10.86
CA ILE A 87 18.09 -7.27 -11.53
C ILE A 87 17.02 -7.71 -10.53
N GLU A 88 17.41 -8.17 -9.35
CA GLU A 88 16.45 -8.54 -8.30
C GLU A 88 15.63 -7.33 -7.84
N ARG A 89 16.24 -6.15 -7.76
CA ARG A 89 15.53 -4.90 -7.47
C ARG A 89 14.47 -4.59 -8.52
N LEU A 90 14.76 -4.76 -9.82
CA LEU A 90 13.77 -4.59 -10.88
C LEU A 90 12.65 -5.62 -10.79
N CYS A 91 12.97 -6.87 -10.49
CA CYS A 91 11.96 -7.92 -10.26
C CYS A 91 11.08 -7.60 -9.02
N CYS A 92 11.68 -7.08 -7.95
CA CYS A 92 10.94 -6.64 -6.77
C CYS A 92 9.99 -5.49 -7.12
N ARG A 93 10.45 -4.47 -7.85
CA ARG A 93 9.61 -3.36 -8.31
C ARG A 93 8.47 -3.83 -9.22
N GLN A 94 8.72 -4.81 -10.07
CA GLN A 94 7.66 -5.41 -10.89
C GLN A 94 6.62 -6.16 -10.03
N GLY A 95 7.07 -6.81 -8.96
CA GLY A 95 6.17 -7.42 -7.97
C GLY A 95 5.39 -6.39 -7.17
N GLU A 96 6.02 -5.27 -6.79
CA GLU A 96 5.35 -4.14 -6.15
C GLU A 96 4.26 -3.54 -7.05
N GLU A 97 4.54 -3.37 -8.35
CA GLU A 97 3.55 -2.90 -9.33
C GLU A 97 2.32 -3.82 -9.42
N LEU A 98 2.50 -5.15 -9.33
CA LEU A 98 1.36 -6.05 -9.23
C LEU A 98 0.50 -5.77 -7.98
N ALA A 99 1.13 -5.48 -6.87
CA ALA A 99 0.43 -5.16 -5.62
C ALA A 99 -0.20 -3.76 -5.65
N ASP A 100 0.44 -2.77 -6.27
CA ASP A 100 -0.14 -1.46 -6.49
C ASP A 100 -1.32 -1.52 -7.47
N SER A 101 -1.24 -2.36 -8.50
CA SER A 101 -2.39 -2.68 -9.36
C SER A 101 -3.57 -3.27 -8.58
N LEU A 102 -3.33 -4.10 -7.54
CA LEU A 102 -4.40 -4.55 -6.65
C LEU A 102 -5.04 -3.36 -5.93
N ILE A 103 -4.23 -2.47 -5.37
CA ILE A 103 -4.72 -1.26 -4.69
C ILE A 103 -5.60 -0.43 -5.63
N ASP A 104 -5.12 -0.14 -6.84
CA ASP A 104 -5.83 0.68 -7.83
C ASP A 104 -7.17 0.06 -8.23
N ASN A 105 -7.21 -1.27 -8.47
CA ASN A 105 -8.45 -1.96 -8.81
C ASN A 105 -9.45 -1.94 -7.64
N VAL A 106 -8.99 -2.14 -6.40
CA VAL A 106 -9.86 -2.09 -5.22
C VAL A 106 -10.41 -0.68 -4.98
N VAL A 107 -9.57 0.34 -5.13
CA VAL A 107 -9.97 1.75 -5.03
C VAL A 107 -10.96 2.10 -6.15
N GLY A 108 -10.68 1.69 -7.38
CA GLY A 108 -11.56 1.89 -8.53
C GLY A 108 -12.92 1.23 -8.32
N LEU A 109 -12.93 -0.03 -7.87
CA LEU A 109 -14.17 -0.76 -7.55
C LEU A 109 -14.98 -0.03 -6.47
N TRP A 110 -14.31 0.42 -5.39
CA TRP A 110 -14.97 1.16 -4.32
C TRP A 110 -15.63 2.45 -4.80
N TYR A 111 -14.96 3.24 -5.63
CA TYR A 111 -15.56 4.44 -6.19
C TYR A 111 -16.70 4.12 -7.15
N GLU A 112 -16.58 3.06 -7.96
CA GLU A 112 -17.64 2.65 -8.88
C GLU A 112 -18.90 2.21 -8.14
N THR A 113 -18.77 1.44 -7.05
CA THR A 113 -19.92 1.01 -6.24
C THR A 113 -20.68 2.16 -5.59
N ARG A 114 -20.09 3.35 -5.47
CA ARG A 114 -20.70 4.53 -4.82
C ARG A 114 -21.39 5.49 -5.77
N LYS A 115 -21.37 5.22 -7.06
CA LYS A 115 -22.04 6.08 -8.06
C LYS A 115 -23.58 5.96 -8.04
N GLY A 116 -24.14 5.05 -7.24
CA GLY A 116 -25.57 4.81 -7.16
C GLY A 116 -26.17 4.44 -8.52
N ASN A 117 -27.14 5.20 -9.00
CA ASN A 117 -27.80 4.95 -10.29
C ASN A 117 -26.89 5.15 -11.51
N GLN A 118 -25.69 5.71 -11.34
CA GLN A 118 -24.68 5.89 -12.39
C GLN A 118 -23.62 4.77 -12.38
N THR A 119 -23.81 3.75 -11.57
CA THR A 119 -22.91 2.59 -11.50
C THR A 119 -22.86 1.84 -12.82
N ASP A 120 -21.65 1.66 -13.35
CA ASP A 120 -21.43 0.81 -14.51
C ASP A 120 -21.01 -0.60 -14.04
N PHE A 121 -21.96 -1.54 -14.13
CA PHE A 121 -21.73 -2.94 -13.75
C PHE A 121 -20.66 -3.63 -14.60
N GLY A 122 -20.48 -3.22 -15.87
CA GLY A 122 -19.40 -3.72 -16.73
C GLY A 122 -18.02 -3.29 -16.19
N THR A 123 -17.90 -2.06 -15.74
CA THR A 123 -16.69 -1.54 -15.10
C THR A 123 -16.43 -2.19 -13.74
N GLN A 124 -17.46 -2.40 -12.92
CA GLN A 124 -17.31 -3.18 -11.68
C GLN A 124 -16.79 -4.59 -11.93
N ALA A 125 -17.38 -5.29 -12.90
CA ALA A 125 -16.97 -6.65 -13.28
C ALA A 125 -15.50 -6.70 -13.74
N LYS A 126 -15.03 -5.68 -14.48
CA LYS A 126 -13.63 -5.57 -14.89
C LYS A 126 -12.69 -5.43 -13.69
N TYR A 127 -13.01 -4.54 -12.75
CA TYR A 127 -12.22 -4.38 -11.52
C TYR A 127 -12.20 -5.68 -10.72
N GLN A 128 -13.36 -6.31 -10.50
CA GLN A 128 -13.43 -7.56 -9.72
C GLN A 128 -12.64 -8.69 -10.39
N SER A 129 -12.74 -8.84 -11.72
CA SER A 129 -11.96 -9.82 -12.47
C SER A 129 -10.45 -9.58 -12.34
N SER A 130 -10.02 -8.32 -12.38
CA SER A 130 -8.62 -7.96 -12.17
C SER A 130 -8.15 -8.28 -10.74
N ILE A 131 -8.94 -7.95 -9.73
CA ILE A 131 -8.67 -8.28 -8.33
C ILE A 131 -8.50 -9.79 -8.17
N ASN A 132 -9.46 -10.59 -8.62
CA ASN A 132 -9.40 -12.05 -8.50
C ASN A 132 -8.16 -12.65 -9.17
N ARG A 133 -7.79 -12.16 -10.36
CA ARG A 133 -6.57 -12.57 -11.05
C ARG A 133 -5.32 -12.27 -10.22
N LEU A 134 -5.21 -11.07 -9.64
CA LEU A 134 -4.07 -10.66 -8.83
C LEU A 134 -3.99 -11.46 -7.52
N LEU A 135 -5.12 -11.71 -6.86
CA LEU A 135 -5.16 -12.57 -5.67
C LEU A 135 -4.71 -14.00 -6.00
N GLY A 136 -5.11 -14.55 -7.15
CA GLY A 136 -4.65 -15.85 -7.62
C GLY A 136 -3.13 -15.91 -7.86
N VAL A 137 -2.54 -14.83 -8.39
CA VAL A 137 -1.07 -14.73 -8.56
C VAL A 137 -0.37 -14.74 -7.20
N PHE A 138 -0.87 -13.98 -6.21
CA PHE A 138 -0.26 -13.95 -4.88
C PHE A 138 -0.42 -15.29 -4.14
N GLU A 139 -1.59 -15.94 -4.26
CA GLU A 139 -1.82 -17.28 -3.72
C GLU A 139 -0.81 -18.31 -4.24
N GLN A 140 -0.50 -18.27 -5.55
CA GLN A 140 0.48 -19.15 -6.16
C GLN A 140 1.91 -18.87 -5.67
N LYS A 141 2.30 -17.61 -5.53
CA LYS A 141 3.63 -17.21 -5.04
C LYS A 141 3.91 -17.75 -3.64
N LEU A 142 2.91 -17.77 -2.77
CA LEU A 142 3.01 -18.25 -1.38
C LEU A 142 3.03 -19.78 -1.25
N THR A 143 3.01 -20.52 -2.34
CA THR A 143 3.03 -21.99 -2.29
C THR A 143 4.31 -22.54 -1.67
N ASN A 144 5.45 -21.89 -1.91
CA ASN A 144 6.77 -22.34 -1.46
C ASN A 144 7.56 -21.20 -0.78
N SER A 145 6.91 -20.12 -0.36
CA SER A 145 7.56 -18.96 0.23
C SER A 145 6.74 -18.38 1.37
N ALA A 146 7.43 -17.87 2.38
CA ALA A 146 6.80 -17.14 3.48
C ALA A 146 6.46 -15.69 3.12
N TYR A 147 7.00 -15.16 2.03
CA TYR A 147 6.77 -13.81 1.53
C TYR A 147 6.53 -13.80 0.02
N LEU A 148 5.98 -12.71 -0.50
CA LEU A 148 5.57 -12.61 -1.91
C LEU A 148 6.73 -12.49 -2.90
N PHE A 149 7.91 -12.11 -2.43
CA PHE A 149 9.06 -11.92 -3.32
C PHE A 149 10.31 -12.68 -2.87
N ASN A 150 10.84 -12.43 -1.69
CA ASN A 150 12.05 -13.04 -1.13
C ASN A 150 11.74 -13.79 0.17
N GLU A 151 12.79 -14.21 0.87
CA GLU A 151 12.69 -14.86 2.18
C GLU A 151 12.40 -13.86 3.32
N THR A 152 12.42 -12.56 3.03
CA THR A 152 12.14 -11.48 3.97
C THR A 152 11.07 -10.54 3.43
N MET A 153 10.40 -9.80 4.32
CA MET A 153 9.40 -8.82 3.94
C MET A 153 10.01 -7.75 3.03
N SER A 154 9.39 -7.56 1.87
CA SER A 154 9.82 -6.63 0.81
C SER A 154 8.77 -5.55 0.55
N ALA A 155 9.08 -4.62 -0.36
CA ALA A 155 8.11 -3.62 -0.86
C ALA A 155 6.87 -4.28 -1.48
N VAL A 156 7.00 -5.49 -2.06
CA VAL A 156 5.88 -6.27 -2.59
C VAL A 156 4.89 -6.62 -1.48
N ASP A 157 5.41 -7.11 -0.35
CA ASP A 157 4.59 -7.50 0.81
C ASP A 157 3.91 -6.28 1.44
N VAL A 158 4.64 -5.17 1.54
CA VAL A 158 4.10 -3.90 2.07
C VAL A 158 2.94 -3.37 1.21
N ALA A 159 3.08 -3.42 -0.12
CA ALA A 159 2.03 -2.99 -1.03
C ALA A 159 0.83 -3.95 -0.99
N ALA A 160 1.08 -5.26 -1.05
CA ALA A 160 0.01 -6.28 -1.04
C ALA A 160 -0.81 -6.25 0.26
N ILE A 161 -0.15 -6.19 1.43
CA ILE A 161 -0.86 -6.12 2.72
C ILE A 161 -1.68 -4.83 2.86
N SER A 162 -1.19 -3.73 2.25
CA SER A 162 -1.92 -2.46 2.22
C SER A 162 -3.17 -2.55 1.35
N GLY A 163 -3.08 -3.18 0.18
CA GLY A 163 -4.19 -3.42 -0.73
C GLY A 163 -5.25 -4.35 -0.14
N LEU A 164 -4.82 -5.48 0.43
CA LEU A 164 -5.72 -6.46 1.07
C LEU A 164 -6.42 -5.89 2.30
N GLY A 165 -5.72 -5.11 3.11
CA GLY A 165 -6.33 -4.43 4.26
C GLY A 165 -7.40 -3.44 3.83
N TYR A 166 -7.19 -2.71 2.72
CA TYR A 166 -8.19 -1.82 2.16
C TYR A 166 -9.35 -2.59 1.52
N TYR A 167 -9.06 -3.71 0.83
CA TYR A 167 -10.08 -4.59 0.28
C TYR A 167 -10.99 -5.13 1.38
N SER A 168 -10.40 -5.64 2.45
CA SER A 168 -11.15 -6.13 3.62
C SER A 168 -11.99 -5.03 4.29
N LEU A 169 -11.46 -3.80 4.41
CA LEU A 169 -12.19 -2.66 4.95
C LEU A 169 -13.44 -2.33 4.12
N ARG A 170 -13.40 -2.48 2.80
CA ARG A 170 -14.46 -2.05 1.88
C ARG A 170 -15.44 -3.14 1.51
N PHE A 171 -14.97 -4.38 1.40
CA PHE A 171 -15.73 -5.50 0.82
C PHE A 171 -15.78 -6.73 1.74
N GLY A 172 -15.17 -6.66 2.92
CA GLY A 172 -15.13 -7.77 3.87
C GLY A 172 -14.04 -8.80 3.56
N HIS A 173 -14.09 -9.92 4.28
CA HIS A 173 -13.01 -10.91 4.33
C HIS A 173 -13.31 -12.19 3.53
N ASN A 174 -14.33 -12.22 2.67
CA ASN A 174 -14.73 -13.43 1.93
C ASN A 174 -13.62 -13.99 1.03
N TRP A 175 -12.72 -13.13 0.53
CA TRP A 175 -11.56 -13.54 -0.26
C TRP A 175 -10.64 -14.53 0.48
N GLN A 176 -10.61 -14.52 1.81
CA GLN A 176 -9.78 -15.42 2.62
C GLN A 176 -10.17 -16.90 2.44
N GLN A 177 -11.42 -17.18 2.16
CA GLN A 177 -11.89 -18.54 1.91
C GLN A 177 -11.43 -19.08 0.55
N GLU A 178 -11.33 -18.21 -0.44
CA GLU A 178 -10.93 -18.57 -1.81
C GLU A 178 -9.41 -18.66 -1.98
N TYR A 179 -8.64 -17.93 -1.14
CA TYR A 179 -7.18 -17.82 -1.21
C TYR A 179 -6.55 -18.16 0.16
N PRO A 180 -6.50 -19.45 0.56
CA PRO A 180 -6.13 -19.85 1.92
C PRO A 180 -4.67 -19.56 2.29
N LYS A 181 -3.72 -19.67 1.35
CA LYS A 181 -2.31 -19.35 1.63
C LYS A 181 -2.11 -17.84 1.78
N LEU A 182 -2.78 -17.07 0.94
CA LEU A 182 -2.77 -15.61 1.04
C LEU A 182 -3.44 -15.16 2.36
N SER A 183 -4.51 -15.84 2.78
CA SER A 183 -5.15 -15.61 4.08
C SER A 183 -4.19 -15.89 5.22
N GLN A 184 -3.49 -17.04 5.21
CA GLN A 184 -2.52 -17.40 6.25
C GLN A 184 -1.36 -16.39 6.30
N TRP A 185 -0.84 -15.98 5.15
CA TRP A 185 0.19 -14.95 5.04
C TRP A 185 -0.31 -13.60 5.59
N PHE A 186 -1.53 -13.21 5.26
CA PHE A 186 -2.16 -11.98 5.77
C PHE A 186 -2.24 -11.96 7.29
N GLU A 187 -2.71 -13.05 7.91
CA GLU A 187 -2.81 -13.19 9.36
C GLU A 187 -1.41 -13.23 10.03
N LEU A 188 -0.44 -13.89 9.41
CA LEU A 188 0.93 -13.92 9.90
C LEU A 188 1.54 -12.51 9.94
N LEU A 189 1.39 -11.73 8.87
CA LEU A 189 1.90 -10.38 8.83
C LEU A 189 1.21 -9.45 9.84
N HIS A 190 -0.07 -9.67 10.16
CA HIS A 190 -0.77 -8.89 11.18
C HIS A 190 -0.24 -9.10 12.60
N GLN A 191 0.59 -10.10 12.85
CA GLN A 191 1.32 -10.23 14.12
C GLN A 191 2.43 -9.19 14.28
N ARG A 192 2.83 -8.51 13.19
CA ARG A 192 3.81 -7.42 13.24
C ARG A 192 3.14 -6.12 13.67
N LYS A 193 3.71 -5.46 14.69
CA LYS A 193 3.18 -4.19 15.22
C LYS A 193 3.03 -3.10 14.14
N SER A 194 3.95 -3.04 13.18
CA SER A 194 3.92 -2.10 12.05
C SER A 194 2.69 -2.29 11.17
N ILE A 195 2.28 -3.52 10.95
CA ILE A 195 1.12 -3.90 10.14
C ILE A 195 -0.18 -3.66 10.91
N ASP A 196 -0.25 -4.16 12.15
CA ASP A 196 -1.45 -4.06 13.00
C ASP A 196 -1.78 -2.59 13.34
N SER A 197 -0.79 -1.82 13.81
CA SER A 197 -1.00 -0.42 14.20
C SER A 197 -1.36 0.51 13.03
N THR A 198 -1.08 0.10 11.80
CA THR A 198 -1.39 0.88 10.59
C THR A 198 -2.65 0.45 9.87
N MET A 199 -3.42 -0.49 10.44
CA MET A 199 -4.69 -0.96 9.84
C MET A 199 -5.57 0.21 9.42
N PRO A 200 -6.16 0.15 8.20
CA PRO A 200 -7.05 1.21 7.74
C PRO A 200 -8.34 1.21 8.57
N LYS A 201 -8.80 2.42 8.90
CA LYS A 201 -10.06 2.65 9.62
C LYS A 201 -11.02 3.40 8.72
N ALA A 202 -12.33 3.14 8.89
CA ALA A 202 -13.40 3.74 8.11
C ALA A 202 -13.48 5.27 8.31
#